data_7bc64993802db271443bf968cc3924d2
#
_entry.id   7bc64993802db271443bf968cc3924d2
#
_cell.length_a   1.000
_cell.length_b   1.000
_cell.length_c   1.000
_cell.angle_alpha   90.00
_cell.angle_beta   90.00
_cell.angle_gamma   90.00
#
_symmetry.space_group_name_H-M   'P 1'
#
loop_
_entity.id
_entity.type
_entity.pdbx_description
1 polymer ?
#
loop_
_entity_poly.entity_id
_entity_poly.type
_entity_poly.pdbx_seq_one_letter_code
_entity_poly.pdbx_strand_id
1 'polypeptide(L)'
;MALFVFIGHDGPEGTARREQYRAAHVAALDKLDADGRIAFAGPIRDDANAASTGAVIVFDADSLDAAKKLMAHDPYVVGGVFANYSI
;
A
#
# COMPACT_ATOMS: atom_id res chain seq x y z
N MET A 1 -6.34 -16.50 11.20
CA MET A 1 -6.16 -15.21 10.51
C MET A 1 -5.22 -14.34 11.31
N ALA A 2 -4.21 -13.79 10.68
CA ALA A 2 -3.31 -12.82 11.29
C ALA A 2 -3.33 -11.53 10.47
N LEU A 3 -3.60 -10.40 11.13
CA LEU A 3 -3.61 -9.10 10.49
C LEU A 3 -2.25 -8.43 10.58
N PHE A 4 -1.82 -7.88 9.48
CA PHE A 4 -0.59 -7.09 9.37
C PHE A 4 -0.93 -5.70 8.87
N VAL A 5 -0.13 -4.73 9.26
CA VAL A 5 -0.32 -3.33 8.89
C VAL A 5 0.87 -2.88 8.06
N PHE A 6 0.60 -2.49 6.82
CA PHE A 6 1.56 -1.78 5.99
C PHE A 6 1.36 -0.28 6.22
N ILE A 7 2.44 0.42 6.55
CA ILE A 7 2.43 1.88 6.64
C ILE A 7 3.59 2.39 5.80
N GLY A 8 3.26 3.13 4.74
CA GLY A 8 4.24 3.72 3.85
C GLY A 8 4.19 5.24 3.88
N HIS A 9 5.34 5.87 3.75
CA HIS A 9 5.47 7.33 3.67
C HIS A 9 6.07 7.70 2.33
N ASP A 10 5.39 8.58 1.58
CA ASP A 10 5.78 8.97 0.23
C ASP A 10 7.15 9.66 0.23
N GLY A 11 7.91 9.39 -0.84
CA GLY A 11 9.10 10.13 -1.17
C GLY A 11 8.76 11.44 -1.90
N PRO A 12 9.77 12.23 -2.25
CA PRO A 12 9.58 13.54 -2.89
C PRO A 12 8.87 13.48 -4.24
N GLU A 13 8.89 12.34 -4.93
CA GLU A 13 8.22 12.13 -6.21
C GLU A 13 6.95 11.28 -6.08
N GLY A 14 6.45 11.10 -4.87
CA GLY A 14 5.33 10.21 -4.59
C GLY A 14 4.09 10.50 -5.41
N THR A 15 3.69 11.76 -5.52
CA THR A 15 2.50 12.16 -6.27
C THR A 15 2.60 11.76 -7.75
N ALA A 16 3.73 12.06 -8.39
CA ALA A 16 3.95 11.71 -9.79
C ALA A 16 3.98 10.19 -10.01
N ARG A 17 4.63 9.47 -9.10
CA ARG A 17 4.73 8.02 -9.19
C ARG A 17 3.38 7.33 -8.91
N ARG A 18 2.57 7.90 -8.02
CA ARG A 18 1.21 7.42 -7.79
C ARG A 18 0.37 7.50 -9.06
N GLU A 19 0.44 8.57 -9.81
CA GLU A 19 -0.26 8.70 -11.09
C GLU A 19 0.18 7.62 -12.08
N GLN A 20 1.47 7.38 -12.15
CA GLN A 20 2.05 6.40 -13.07
C GLN A 20 1.61 4.97 -12.75
N TYR A 21 1.53 4.59 -11.47
CA TYR A 21 1.30 3.21 -11.04
C TYR A 21 -0.07 2.96 -10.43
N ARG A 22 -0.96 3.96 -10.42
CA ARG A 22 -2.27 3.84 -9.76
C ARG A 22 -3.10 2.68 -10.27
N ALA A 23 -3.24 2.54 -11.58
CA ALA A 23 -4.08 1.50 -12.17
C ALA A 23 -3.60 0.10 -11.76
N ALA A 24 -2.30 -0.14 -11.81
CA ALA A 24 -1.71 -1.42 -11.42
C ALA A 24 -1.85 -1.67 -9.92
N HIS A 25 -1.64 -0.65 -9.09
CA HIS A 25 -1.80 -0.74 -7.64
C HIS A 25 -3.24 -1.06 -7.25
N VAL A 26 -4.21 -0.35 -7.81
CA VAL A 26 -5.64 -0.60 -7.54
C VAL A 26 -6.03 -2.01 -7.97
N ALA A 27 -5.58 -2.47 -9.14
CA ALA A 27 -5.86 -3.83 -9.60
C ALA A 27 -5.28 -4.88 -8.65
N ALA A 28 -4.07 -4.67 -8.12
CA ALA A 28 -3.44 -5.58 -7.17
C ALA A 28 -4.22 -5.63 -5.84
N LEU A 29 -4.65 -4.48 -5.31
CA LEU A 29 -5.46 -4.43 -4.10
C LEU A 29 -6.85 -5.04 -4.31
N ASP A 30 -7.49 -4.80 -5.43
CA ASP A 30 -8.79 -5.38 -5.76
C ASP A 30 -8.74 -6.90 -5.78
N LYS A 31 -7.65 -7.47 -6.27
CA LYS A 31 -7.44 -8.92 -6.28
C LYS A 31 -7.32 -9.47 -4.86
N LEU A 32 -6.56 -8.81 -4.00
CA LEU A 32 -6.44 -9.20 -2.59
C LEU A 32 -7.77 -9.05 -1.85
N ASP A 33 -8.53 -8.00 -2.15
CA ASP A 33 -9.83 -7.76 -1.57
C ASP A 33 -10.83 -8.83 -2.00
N ALA A 34 -10.83 -9.22 -3.26
CA ALA A 34 -11.66 -10.31 -3.78
C ALA A 34 -11.36 -11.64 -3.07
N ASP A 35 -10.10 -11.86 -2.69
CA ASP A 35 -9.68 -13.04 -1.92
C ASP A 35 -10.01 -12.91 -0.43
N GLY A 36 -10.63 -11.81 0.02
CA GLY A 36 -11.00 -11.58 1.41
C GLY A 36 -9.83 -11.24 2.32
N ARG A 37 -8.70 -10.79 1.77
CA ARG A 37 -7.46 -10.56 2.52
C ARG A 37 -7.26 -9.11 2.98
N ILE A 38 -8.05 -8.17 2.48
CA ILE A 38 -7.97 -6.76 2.86
C ILE A 38 -9.03 -6.44 3.91
N ALA A 39 -8.60 -5.97 5.09
CA ALA A 39 -9.52 -5.45 6.09
C ALA A 39 -9.91 -4.01 5.74
N PHE A 40 -8.92 -3.16 5.49
CA PHE A 40 -9.13 -1.84 4.89
C PHE A 40 -7.81 -1.34 4.33
N ALA A 41 -7.91 -0.34 3.44
CA ALA A 41 -6.75 0.33 2.86
C ALA A 41 -7.14 1.76 2.49
N GLY A 42 -6.19 2.66 2.56
CA GLY A 42 -6.43 4.04 2.19
C GLY A 42 -5.18 4.90 2.26
N PRO A 43 -5.25 6.10 1.65
CA PRO A 43 -4.15 7.06 1.72
C PRO A 43 -4.08 7.74 3.09
N ILE A 44 -2.88 8.13 3.49
CA ILE A 44 -2.64 9.04 4.61
C ILE A 44 -2.57 10.45 4.03
N ARG A 45 -3.19 11.41 4.70
CA ARG A 45 -3.20 12.81 4.29
C ARG A 45 -3.02 13.69 5.50
N ASP A 46 -2.39 14.86 5.32
CA ASP A 46 -2.24 15.86 6.38
C ASP A 46 -3.58 16.53 6.69
N ASP A 47 -4.46 16.65 5.67
CA ASP A 47 -5.79 17.21 5.78
C ASP A 47 -6.69 16.49 4.77
N ALA A 48 -8.00 16.55 4.98
CA ALA A 48 -9.00 15.88 4.12
C ALA A 48 -8.88 16.24 2.64
N ASN A 49 -8.45 17.46 2.32
CA ASN A 49 -8.30 17.95 0.94
C ASN A 49 -6.84 17.98 0.46
N ALA A 50 -5.90 17.53 1.28
CA ALA A 50 -4.49 17.51 0.91
C ALA A 50 -4.19 16.33 -0.01
N ALA A 51 -3.06 16.40 -0.71
CA ALA A 51 -2.52 15.27 -1.46
C ALA A 51 -2.10 14.14 -0.50
N SER A 52 -2.05 12.92 -1.00
CA SER A 52 -1.59 11.77 -0.21
C SER A 52 -0.14 11.91 0.17
N THR A 53 0.18 11.62 1.43
CA THR A 53 1.55 11.62 1.97
C THR A 53 2.02 10.23 2.35
N GLY A 54 1.15 9.25 2.25
CA GLY A 54 1.45 7.87 2.60
C GLY A 54 0.26 6.96 2.35
N ALA A 55 0.36 5.74 2.84
CA ALA A 55 -0.71 4.75 2.72
C ALA A 55 -0.71 3.81 3.92
N VAL A 56 -1.91 3.36 4.27
CA VAL A 56 -2.13 2.29 5.26
C VAL A 56 -2.89 1.16 4.58
N ILE A 57 -2.40 -0.06 4.75
CA ILE A 57 -3.09 -1.28 4.29
C ILE A 57 -3.10 -2.25 5.46
N VAL A 58 -4.30 -2.67 5.88
CA VAL A 58 -4.47 -3.71 6.89
C VAL A 58 -4.97 -4.96 6.19
N PHE A 59 -4.21 -6.04 6.28
CA PHE A 59 -4.44 -7.24 5.48
C PHE A 59 -4.07 -8.51 6.23
N ASP A 60 -4.63 -9.62 5.76
CA ASP A 60 -4.37 -10.95 6.29
C ASP A 60 -3.22 -11.61 5.54
N ALA A 61 -2.33 -12.27 6.28
CA ALA A 61 -1.29 -13.10 5.72
C ALA A 61 -0.95 -14.24 6.71
N ASP A 62 -0.30 -15.29 6.21
CA ASP A 62 0.02 -16.45 7.01
C ASP A 62 1.14 -16.20 8.04
N SER A 63 2.01 -15.24 7.73
CA SER A 63 3.15 -14.88 8.60
C SER A 63 3.64 -13.48 8.25
N LEU A 64 4.47 -12.90 9.11
CA LEU A 64 5.13 -11.64 8.83
C LEU A 64 5.98 -11.70 7.56
N ASP A 65 6.68 -12.82 7.38
CA ASP A 65 7.51 -13.02 6.18
C ASP A 65 6.66 -13.04 4.91
N ALA A 66 5.53 -13.77 4.94
CA ALA A 66 4.58 -13.77 3.83
C ALA A 66 3.98 -12.38 3.58
N ALA A 67 3.67 -11.64 4.64
CA ALA A 67 3.17 -10.27 4.54
C ALA A 67 4.17 -9.34 3.86
N LYS A 68 5.44 -9.43 4.25
CA LYS A 68 6.52 -8.64 3.64
C LYS A 68 6.70 -8.96 2.17
N LYS A 69 6.68 -10.24 1.81
CA LYS A 69 6.79 -10.68 0.41
C LYS A 69 5.63 -10.18 -0.42
N LEU A 70 4.42 -10.25 0.12
CA LEU A 70 3.22 -9.79 -0.58
C LEU A 70 3.31 -8.30 -0.89
N MET A 71 3.65 -7.47 0.09
CA MET A 71 3.74 -6.03 -0.11
C MET A 71 4.93 -5.60 -0.97
N ALA A 72 6.01 -6.38 -1.00
CA ALA A 72 7.16 -6.10 -1.86
C ALA A 72 6.82 -6.13 -3.36
N HIS A 73 5.73 -6.78 -3.73
CA HIS A 73 5.27 -6.86 -5.13
C HIS A 73 4.22 -5.79 -5.46
N ASP A 74 3.78 -5.00 -4.49
CA ASP A 74 2.80 -3.94 -4.77
C ASP A 74 3.39 -2.92 -5.75
N PRO A 75 2.65 -2.52 -6.80
CA PRO A 75 3.14 -1.57 -7.80
C PRO A 75 3.61 -0.23 -7.24
N TYR A 76 3.02 0.26 -6.16
CA TYR A 76 3.50 1.49 -5.51
C TYR A 76 4.84 1.28 -4.80
N VAL A 77 5.05 0.09 -4.22
CA VAL A 77 6.34 -0.25 -3.60
C VAL A 77 7.41 -0.42 -4.67
N VAL A 78 7.15 -1.23 -5.68
CA VAL A 78 8.08 -1.46 -6.81
C VAL A 78 8.36 -0.16 -7.55
N GLY A 79 7.33 0.65 -7.76
CA GLY A 79 7.42 1.91 -8.49
C GLY A 79 8.08 3.05 -7.73
N GLY A 80 8.44 2.85 -6.46
CA GLY A 80 9.18 3.85 -5.70
C GLY A 80 8.33 5.02 -5.21
N VAL A 81 7.03 4.81 -4.95
CA VAL A 81 6.18 5.84 -4.36
C VAL A 81 6.66 6.20 -2.95
N PHE A 82 7.02 5.20 -2.16
CA PHE A 82 7.37 5.38 -0.75
C PHE A 82 8.87 5.55 -0.54
N ALA A 83 9.27 6.55 0.24
CA ALA A 83 10.64 6.70 0.70
C ALA A 83 10.99 5.60 1.71
N ASN A 84 10.02 5.22 2.54
CA ASN A 84 10.15 4.14 3.50
C ASN A 84 8.78 3.53 3.81
N TYR A 85 8.78 2.31 4.29
CA TYR A 85 7.58 1.66 4.78
C TYR A 85 7.94 0.63 5.84
N SER A 86 6.94 0.25 6.63
CA SER A 86 7.04 -0.83 7.61
C SER A 86 5.82 -1.74 7.54
N ILE A 87 6.00 -2.94 8.03
CA ILE A 87 4.92 -3.91 8.15
C ILE A 87 4.99 -4.52 9.55
#